data_900ca8c95aca11491e8093661e77d277
#
_entry.id   900ca8c95aca11491e8093661e77d277
#
_cell.length_a   1.000
_cell.length_b   1.000
_cell.length_c   1.000
_cell.angle_alpha   90.00
_cell.angle_beta   90.00
_cell.angle_gamma   90.00
#
_symmetry.space_group_name_H-M   'P 1'
#
loop_
_entity.id
_entity.type
_entity.pdbx_description
1 polymer ?
#
loop_
_entity_poly.entity_id
_entity_poly.type
_entity_poly.pdbx_seq_one_letter_code
_entity_poly.pdbx_strand_id
1 'polypeptide(L)'
;MNAGTSTISAPSTKQLYRVRKSWADAKSQLGAYSSLENAKKACKVGYSVFDANGNAVYTNGGKFTKGQKVAIRANTPLFASAETTSVTRRISGTYYLYDGIACKNGRYRITTKPEFCGKTPVGQYVTGYVSWDNFNQ
;
A
#
# COMPACT_ATOMS: atom_id res chain seq x y z
N MET A 1 7.51 14.46 38.06
CA MET A 1 7.95 14.18 37.72
C MET A 1 8.07 14.01 36.85
N ASN A 2 7.79 14.08 37.02
CA ASN A 2 8.09 13.82 36.39
C ASN A 2 7.94 13.59 35.51
N ALA A 3 7.41 13.68 35.79
CA ALA A 3 7.51 13.39 35.28
C ALA A 3 7.35 13.24 34.61
N GLY A 4 6.98 13.65 34.84
CA GLY A 4 7.14 13.36 34.54
C GLY A 4 6.71 13.27 33.97
N THR A 5 6.50 13.59 34.39
CA THR A 5 6.40 13.31 34.18
C THR A 5 6.09 13.07 33.54
N SER A 6 5.80 13.30 33.76
CA SER A 6 5.66 12.87 33.49
C SER A 6 5.33 12.61 32.99
N THR A 7 5.00 12.87 33.20
CA THR A 7 4.83 12.47 32.99
C THR A 7 4.52 12.11 32.50
N ILE A 8 4.19 12.25 32.65
CA ILE A 8 4.01 11.69 32.41
C ILE A 8 3.73 11.08 31.93
N SER A 9 3.42 11.07 31.99
CA SER A 9 3.29 10.29 31.70
C SER A 9 2.89 9.52 31.34
N ALA A 10 2.57 9.53 31.40
CA ALA A 10 2.28 8.66 31.27
C ALA A 10 2.06 8.06 30.82
N PRO A 11 1.78 8.25 30.77
CA PRO A 11 1.73 7.24 30.65
C PRO A 11 2.29 6.44 30.17
N SER A 12 2.17 6.71 30.29
CA SER A 12 2.95 5.55 30.21
C SER A 12 2.81 4.75 28.95
N THR A 13 1.78 4.81 28.26
CA THR A 13 1.70 4.17 26.96
C THR A 13 2.42 5.04 25.97
N LYS A 14 3.63 4.66 25.69
CA LYS A 14 4.34 5.26 24.60
C LYS A 14 3.61 4.98 23.34
N GLN A 15 3.30 6.01 22.60
CA GLN A 15 2.77 5.84 21.27
C GLN A 15 3.89 5.32 20.37
N LEU A 16 3.66 4.17 19.78
CA LEU A 16 4.57 3.63 18.79
C LEU A 16 3.91 3.71 17.42
N TYR A 17 4.73 4.03 16.44
CA TYR A 17 4.30 4.03 15.04
C TYR A 17 4.74 2.73 14.42
N ARG A 18 3.78 1.96 13.93
CA ARG A 18 4.04 0.65 13.36
C ARG A 18 3.91 0.69 11.86
N VAL A 19 4.87 0.06 11.18
CA VAL A 19 4.90 0.01 9.73
C VAL A 19 4.38 -1.35 9.29
N ARG A 20 3.22 -1.36 8.66
CA ARG A 20 2.56 -2.59 8.19
C ARG A 20 1.92 -2.36 6.83
N LYS A 21 1.61 -3.44 6.13
CA LYS A 21 0.80 -3.35 4.90
C LYS A 21 -0.62 -2.89 5.20
N SER A 22 -1.20 -3.40 6.29
CA SER A 22 -2.47 -2.95 6.83
C SER A 22 -2.46 -3.16 8.33
N TRP A 23 -3.37 -2.50 9.04
CA TRP A 23 -3.40 -2.64 10.49
C TRP A 23 -3.68 -4.08 10.92
N ALA A 24 -4.61 -4.72 10.21
CA ALA A 24 -5.00 -6.10 10.52
C ALA A 24 -3.90 -7.12 10.22
N ASP A 25 -2.94 -6.76 9.36
CA ASP A 25 -1.85 -7.65 8.97
C ASP A 25 -0.63 -7.44 9.83
N ALA A 26 -0.72 -7.87 11.08
CA ALA A 26 0.37 -7.71 12.03
C ALA A 26 1.65 -8.45 11.59
N LYS A 27 1.51 -9.51 10.80
CA LYS A 27 2.66 -10.28 10.31
C LYS A 27 3.50 -9.49 9.33
N SER A 28 2.93 -8.50 8.66
CA SER A 28 3.66 -7.66 7.73
C SER A 28 4.52 -6.60 8.41
N GLN A 29 4.42 -6.46 9.72
CA GLN A 29 5.09 -5.37 10.43
C GLN A 29 6.59 -5.41 10.23
N LEU A 30 7.13 -4.28 9.73
CA LEU A 30 8.57 -4.11 9.55
C LEU A 30 9.25 -3.60 10.82
N GLY A 31 8.50 -2.91 11.67
CA GLY A 31 9.03 -2.38 12.91
C GLY A 31 8.04 -1.49 13.62
N ALA A 32 8.42 -1.07 14.82
CA ALA A 32 7.66 -0.13 15.63
C ALA A 32 8.64 0.95 16.09
N TYR A 33 8.25 2.22 15.95
CA TYR A 33 9.15 3.35 16.17
C TYR A 33 8.49 4.38 17.07
N SER A 34 9.25 4.98 17.95
CA SER A 34 8.74 6.08 18.79
C SER A 34 8.68 7.40 18.03
N SER A 35 9.40 7.50 16.93
CA SER A 35 9.47 8.70 16.10
C SER A 35 8.72 8.47 14.79
N LEU A 36 7.80 9.37 14.45
CA LEU A 36 7.10 9.30 13.17
C LEU A 36 8.08 9.42 12.01
N GLU A 37 9.09 10.27 12.12
CA GLU A 37 10.07 10.44 11.06
C GLU A 37 10.84 9.14 10.78
N ASN A 38 11.23 8.43 11.84
CA ASN A 38 11.93 7.16 11.68
C ASN A 38 11.02 6.10 11.07
N ALA A 39 9.75 6.09 11.46
CA ALA A 39 8.77 5.17 10.89
C ALA A 39 8.59 5.43 9.39
N LYS A 40 8.51 6.70 8.99
CA LYS A 40 8.39 7.06 7.57
C LYS A 40 9.58 6.59 6.76
N LYS A 41 10.79 6.72 7.30
CA LYS A 41 12.01 6.27 6.63
C LYS A 41 12.02 4.76 6.42
N ALA A 42 11.45 4.02 7.35
CA ALA A 42 11.37 2.57 7.28
C ALA A 42 10.20 2.09 6.43
N CYS A 43 9.29 2.98 6.08
CA CYS A 43 8.05 2.61 5.37
C CYS A 43 8.34 2.34 3.89
N LYS A 44 8.30 1.08 3.53
CA LYS A 44 8.50 0.64 2.14
C LYS A 44 7.26 0.91 1.31
N VAL A 45 7.45 0.88 -0.01
CA VAL A 45 6.33 1.04 -0.95
C VAL A 45 5.24 0.03 -0.64
N GLY A 46 4.01 0.51 -0.58
CA GLY A 46 2.84 -0.32 -0.28
C GLY A 46 2.57 -0.51 1.20
N TYR A 47 3.45 0.02 2.04
CA TYR A 47 3.27 -0.04 3.48
C TYR A 47 2.72 1.29 3.99
N SER A 48 2.16 1.26 5.19
CA SER A 48 1.68 2.46 5.87
C SER A 48 2.23 2.50 7.28
N VAL A 49 2.33 3.69 7.81
CA VAL A 49 2.66 3.91 9.22
C VAL A 49 1.34 4.08 9.97
N PHE A 50 1.17 3.32 11.03
CA PHE A 50 -0.03 3.37 11.86
C PHE A 50 0.31 3.87 13.25
N ASP A 51 -0.59 4.67 13.82
CA ASP A 51 -0.45 5.10 15.21
C ASP A 51 -0.90 3.99 16.16
N ALA A 52 -0.87 4.25 17.46
CA ALA A 52 -1.22 3.26 18.46
C ALA A 52 -2.68 2.80 18.38
N ASN A 53 -3.53 3.59 17.76
CA ASN A 53 -4.95 3.29 17.60
C ASN A 53 -5.28 2.59 16.28
N GLY A 54 -4.27 2.37 15.45
CA GLY A 54 -4.48 1.70 14.19
C GLY A 54 -4.87 2.64 13.04
N ASN A 55 -4.72 3.95 13.24
CA ASN A 55 -5.00 4.92 12.19
C ASN A 55 -3.77 5.10 11.32
N ALA A 56 -3.95 5.04 10.01
CA ALA A 56 -2.85 5.28 9.09
C ALA A 56 -2.51 6.78 9.07
N VAL A 57 -1.28 7.11 9.45
CA VAL A 57 -0.82 8.50 9.50
C VAL A 57 0.11 8.82 8.33
N TYR A 58 0.55 7.81 7.61
CA TYR A 58 1.40 7.98 6.43
C TYR A 58 1.32 6.71 5.59
N THR A 59 1.26 6.88 4.28
CA THR A 59 1.27 5.74 3.35
C THR A 59 2.31 6.01 2.27
N ASN A 60 3.18 5.03 2.02
CA ASN A 60 4.14 5.13 0.96
C ASN A 60 3.55 4.52 -0.31
N GLY A 61 3.01 5.37 -1.18
CA GLY A 61 2.43 4.96 -2.46
C GLY A 61 3.46 4.61 -3.52
N GLY A 62 4.73 4.81 -3.22
CA GLY A 62 5.81 4.48 -4.14
C GLY A 62 6.01 5.52 -5.23
N LYS A 63 6.85 5.12 -6.18
CA LYS A 63 7.20 5.96 -7.32
C LYS A 63 6.64 5.40 -8.61
N PHE A 64 5.40 4.96 -8.56
CA PHE A 64 4.73 4.45 -9.73
C PHE A 64 4.04 5.59 -10.46
N THR A 65 4.09 5.55 -11.79
CA THR A 65 3.54 6.61 -12.62
C THR A 65 2.56 6.04 -13.63
N LYS A 66 1.69 6.92 -14.14
CA LYS A 66 0.74 6.55 -15.20
C LYS A 66 1.49 6.03 -16.42
N GLY A 67 1.05 4.89 -16.93
CA GLY A 67 1.64 4.29 -18.12
C GLY A 67 2.89 3.48 -17.88
N GLN A 68 3.32 3.37 -16.63
CA GLN A 68 4.52 2.60 -16.31
C GLN A 68 4.32 1.12 -16.63
N LYS A 69 5.27 0.55 -17.36
CA LYS A 69 5.28 -0.87 -17.66
C LYS A 69 5.68 -1.65 -16.42
N VAL A 70 4.92 -2.66 -16.07
CA VAL A 70 5.22 -3.52 -14.93
C VAL A 70 5.15 -4.98 -15.37
N ALA A 71 6.06 -5.78 -14.86
CA ALA A 71 6.02 -7.22 -15.03
C ALA A 71 5.37 -7.82 -13.79
N ILE A 72 4.31 -8.58 -14.01
CA ILE A 72 3.53 -9.15 -12.91
C ILE A 72 3.93 -10.61 -12.72
N ARG A 73 4.17 -10.99 -11.46
CA ARG A 73 4.56 -12.35 -11.12
C ARG A 73 3.52 -13.35 -11.60
N ALA A 74 3.98 -14.56 -11.86
CA ALA A 74 3.08 -15.66 -12.21
C ALA A 74 2.08 -15.90 -11.09
N ASN A 75 0.87 -16.24 -11.48
CA ASN A 75 -0.20 -16.64 -10.57
C ASN A 75 -0.64 -15.53 -9.62
N THR A 76 -0.56 -14.28 -10.07
CA THR A 76 -0.92 -13.11 -9.27
C THR A 76 -2.44 -12.93 -9.27
N PRO A 77 -3.05 -12.75 -8.10
CA PRO A 77 -4.49 -12.50 -8.04
C PRO A 77 -4.86 -11.14 -8.63
N LEU A 78 -5.85 -11.15 -9.52
CA LEU A 78 -6.45 -9.95 -10.09
C LEU A 78 -7.79 -9.71 -9.40
N PHE A 79 -8.03 -8.48 -8.99
CA PHE A 79 -9.26 -8.11 -8.28
C PHE A 79 -10.05 -7.11 -9.10
N ALA A 80 -11.38 -7.16 -8.92
CA ALA A 80 -12.27 -6.22 -9.61
C ALA A 80 -12.30 -4.84 -8.94
N SER A 81 -11.82 -4.73 -7.71
CA SER A 81 -11.77 -3.46 -6.98
C SER A 81 -10.63 -3.49 -5.98
N ALA A 82 -10.38 -2.33 -5.34
CA ALA A 82 -9.32 -2.24 -4.34
C ALA A 82 -9.68 -2.91 -3.02
N GLU A 83 -10.96 -3.18 -2.79
CA GLU A 83 -11.46 -3.62 -1.49
C GLU A 83 -11.91 -5.06 -1.43
N THR A 84 -12.25 -5.65 -2.57
CA THR A 84 -12.76 -7.03 -2.59
C THR A 84 -11.66 -8.03 -2.23
N THR A 85 -12.05 -9.10 -1.56
CA THR A 85 -11.15 -10.24 -1.31
C THR A 85 -11.36 -11.35 -2.33
N SER A 86 -12.37 -11.21 -3.19
CA SER A 86 -12.67 -12.21 -4.22
C SER A 86 -11.76 -12.03 -5.43
N VAL A 87 -11.00 -13.07 -5.74
CA VAL A 87 -10.10 -13.08 -6.88
C VAL A 87 -10.90 -13.31 -8.15
N THR A 88 -10.78 -12.40 -9.12
CA THR A 88 -11.44 -12.55 -10.42
C THR A 88 -10.79 -13.65 -11.23
N ARG A 89 -9.46 -13.61 -11.32
CA ARG A 89 -8.66 -14.62 -11.97
C ARG A 89 -7.20 -14.39 -11.59
N ARG A 90 -6.33 -15.28 -12.00
CA ARG A 90 -4.89 -15.09 -11.77
C ARG A 90 -4.21 -14.77 -13.09
N ILE A 91 -3.25 -13.86 -13.02
CA ILE A 91 -2.57 -13.35 -14.20
C ILE A 91 -1.06 -13.37 -14.02
N SER A 92 -0.36 -13.15 -15.12
CA SER A 92 1.10 -12.98 -15.14
C SER A 92 1.48 -12.18 -16.37
N GLY A 93 2.71 -11.69 -16.41
CA GLY A 93 3.24 -11.03 -17.60
C GLY A 93 3.22 -9.52 -17.52
N THR A 94 3.26 -8.90 -18.69
CA THR A 94 3.44 -7.46 -18.81
C THR A 94 2.10 -6.74 -18.83
N TYR A 95 1.98 -5.76 -17.96
CA TYR A 95 0.83 -4.85 -17.91
C TYR A 95 1.34 -3.44 -17.72
N TYR A 96 0.42 -2.47 -17.72
CA TYR A 96 0.75 -1.07 -17.58
C TYR A 96 -0.09 -0.47 -16.47
N LEU A 97 0.48 0.45 -15.71
CA LEU A 97 -0.25 1.14 -14.64
C LEU A 97 -1.20 2.14 -15.26
N TYR A 98 -2.49 1.96 -15.00
CA TYR A 98 -3.52 2.79 -15.62
C TYR A 98 -3.37 4.27 -15.26
N ASP A 99 -3.11 4.58 -13.98
CA ASP A 99 -2.97 5.95 -13.51
C ASP A 99 -1.81 6.17 -12.54
N GLY A 100 -1.16 5.10 -12.08
CA GLY A 100 -0.05 5.22 -11.14
C GLY A 100 -0.46 5.65 -9.75
N ILE A 101 -1.76 5.62 -9.43
CA ILE A 101 -2.28 6.06 -8.15
C ILE A 101 -2.59 4.86 -7.28
N ALA A 102 -2.02 4.84 -6.08
CA ALA A 102 -2.25 3.75 -5.14
C ALA A 102 -3.69 3.76 -4.64
N CYS A 103 -4.32 2.60 -4.67
CA CYS A 103 -5.65 2.39 -4.11
C CYS A 103 -5.53 1.68 -2.76
N LYS A 104 -6.67 1.41 -2.12
CA LYS A 104 -6.67 0.68 -0.85
C LYS A 104 -5.95 -0.65 -0.98
N ASN A 105 -5.38 -1.12 0.10
CA ASN A 105 -4.66 -2.39 0.19
C ASN A 105 -3.42 -2.45 -0.72
N GLY A 106 -2.88 -1.31 -1.08
CA GLY A 106 -1.70 -1.25 -1.93
C GLY A 106 -1.94 -1.74 -3.35
N ARG A 107 -3.18 -1.74 -3.80
CA ARG A 107 -3.55 -2.18 -5.14
C ARG A 107 -3.48 -1.02 -6.12
N TYR A 108 -3.06 -1.34 -7.33
CA TYR A 108 -2.99 -0.39 -8.45
C TYR A 108 -3.86 -0.88 -9.59
N ARG A 109 -4.46 0.07 -10.29
CA ARG A 109 -5.20 -0.24 -11.52
C ARG A 109 -4.22 -0.57 -12.61
N ILE A 110 -4.44 -1.67 -13.32
CA ILE A 110 -3.60 -2.09 -14.43
C ILE A 110 -4.42 -2.22 -15.70
N THR A 111 -3.73 -2.14 -16.84
CA THR A 111 -4.35 -2.31 -18.14
C THR A 111 -3.39 -3.05 -19.06
N THR A 112 -3.93 -3.58 -20.17
CA THR A 112 -3.15 -4.41 -21.09
C THR A 112 -2.34 -3.62 -22.09
N LYS A 113 -2.66 -2.35 -22.30
CA LYS A 113 -2.01 -1.50 -23.31
C LYS A 113 -1.68 -0.13 -22.76
N PRO A 114 -0.51 0.43 -23.11
CA PRO A 114 -0.15 1.76 -22.61
C PRO A 114 -1.08 2.86 -23.10
N GLU A 115 -1.66 2.71 -24.29
CA GLU A 115 -2.58 3.69 -24.82
C GLU A 115 -3.92 3.73 -24.07
N PHE A 116 -4.23 2.74 -23.26
CA PHE A 116 -5.44 2.73 -22.44
C PHE A 116 -5.28 3.50 -21.14
N CYS A 117 -4.05 3.83 -20.77
CA CYS A 117 -3.78 4.46 -19.48
C CYS A 117 -4.43 5.84 -19.40
N GLY A 118 -5.18 6.04 -18.30
CA GLY A 118 -5.87 7.30 -18.05
C GLY A 118 -7.12 7.55 -18.87
N LYS A 119 -7.52 6.62 -19.74
CA LYS A 119 -8.70 6.81 -20.57
C LYS A 119 -9.98 6.49 -19.84
N THR A 120 -11.06 7.12 -20.27
CA THR A 120 -12.39 6.93 -19.69
C THR A 120 -13.34 6.36 -20.73
N PRO A 121 -14.36 5.63 -20.32
CA PRO A 121 -14.71 5.29 -18.93
C PRO A 121 -13.74 4.30 -18.30
N VAL A 122 -13.50 4.47 -17.02
CA VAL A 122 -12.51 3.69 -16.29
C VAL A 122 -12.74 2.19 -16.44
N GLY A 123 -13.97 1.76 -16.27
CA GLY A 123 -14.31 0.34 -16.33
C GLY A 123 -14.06 -0.32 -17.68
N GLN A 124 -13.98 0.46 -18.75
CA GLN A 124 -13.71 -0.07 -20.08
C GLN A 124 -12.21 -0.32 -20.30
N TYR A 125 -11.37 0.49 -19.68
CA TYR A 125 -9.93 0.48 -19.97
C TYR A 125 -9.09 -0.16 -18.85
N VAL A 126 -9.63 -0.26 -17.64
CA VAL A 126 -8.94 -0.92 -16.54
C VAL A 126 -9.19 -2.42 -16.60
N THR A 127 -8.10 -3.19 -16.64
CA THR A 127 -8.19 -4.66 -16.61
C THR A 127 -8.57 -5.14 -15.21
N GLY A 128 -8.03 -4.52 -14.18
CA GLY A 128 -8.32 -4.88 -12.81
C GLY A 128 -7.32 -4.25 -11.85
N TYR A 129 -7.30 -4.76 -10.64
CA TYR A 129 -6.49 -4.23 -9.54
C TYR A 129 -5.53 -5.31 -9.08
N VAL A 130 -4.26 -4.94 -8.89
CA VAL A 130 -3.19 -5.85 -8.46
C VAL A 130 -2.40 -5.17 -7.36
N SER A 131 -2.07 -5.94 -6.33
CA SER A 131 -1.22 -5.44 -5.25
C SER A 131 0.20 -5.20 -5.76
N TRP A 132 0.79 -4.08 -5.34
CA TRP A 132 2.10 -3.63 -5.80
C TRP A 132 3.22 -4.65 -5.56
N ASP A 133 3.08 -5.48 -4.52
CA ASP A 133 4.13 -6.45 -4.18
C ASP A 133 4.23 -7.60 -5.17
N ASN A 134 3.34 -7.66 -6.15
CA ASN A 134 3.41 -8.61 -7.25
C ASN A 134 4.09 -8.04 -8.49
N PHE A 135 4.51 -6.79 -8.43
CA PHE A 135 5.24 -6.18 -9.54
C PHE A 135 6.72 -6.53 -9.41
N ASN A 136 7.27 -7.15 -10.44
CA ASN A 136 8.71 -7.36 -10.54
C ASN A 136 9.34 -6.05 -11.00
N GLN A 137 10.28 -5.56 -10.23
CA GLN A 137 10.94 -4.32 -10.53
C GLN A 137 12.42 -4.49 -10.76
#